data_af3e3768cf148742ecdffc4d16bf6d9a
#
_entry.id   af3e3768cf148742ecdffc4d16bf6d9a
#
_cell.length_a   1.000
_cell.length_b   1.000
_cell.length_c   1.000
_cell.angle_alpha   90.00
_cell.angle_beta   90.00
_cell.angle_gamma   90.00
#
_symmetry.space_group_name_H-M   'P 1'
#
loop_
_entity.id
_entity.type
_entity.pdbx_description
1 polymer ?
#
loop_
_entity_poly.entity_id
_entity_poly.type
_entity_poly.pdbx_seq_one_letter_code
_entity_poly.pdbx_strand_id
1 'polypeptide(L)'
;MNQRWRASPAKILLPGNTPEAVQCIQEAVQQGQRISVRAGGNCYQDFTCHAGVEVLIDVSDMDDIAFDPDMQAIAVGAGATLSRTYEVLYRRWNVTLPGGPASGVGMGGHICGGGFGLLSRRYGLTVDHLHAIEIITVDESGKALAIIARRDPDCPNHDLWWAHAGGGGGQLGIVTKFWFRSPQALGNEPVQILPTPPSEVYLCVKVIPWEKLGKDDFIRLMRNYGRWYETHQHADRPESSLAGYLVMYQQAQGFVALLTQMDASVSNATAILGQYHRDIFEGIDGVAGFQGLSHMETPRKLPWLKSVRLLGTNSPSLADPMLRGAYKSAYMRQNFPVEQAETLYQHLSADGFSNKNAMVMVLPYGGAVNKVNADETAVSHRDSIMKILYQSLWADEQDDQKNLSWIRQIYHSTYAKTGGVPVSNEITDGCFINYPDSDLNNPELNTSGVTWAQLYFKHHYPRLQKIKSQWDPLNIFRHSQSVKLPAT
;
A
#
# COMPACT_ATOMS: atom_id res chain seq x y z
N MET A 1 -1.86 -2.06 15.29
CA MET A 1 -3.27 -2.37 14.93
C MET A 1 -4.11 -1.11 15.13
N ASN A 2 -5.09 -0.84 14.28
CA ASN A 2 -5.96 0.34 14.43
C ASN A 2 -6.92 0.14 15.61
N GLN A 3 -6.79 0.94 16.67
CA GLN A 3 -7.56 0.80 17.92
C GLN A 3 -9.05 1.17 17.79
N ARG A 4 -9.50 1.64 16.63
CA ARG A 4 -10.93 1.73 16.32
C ARG A 4 -11.61 0.36 16.25
N TRP A 5 -10.85 -0.68 15.93
CA TRP A 5 -11.35 -2.02 15.69
C TRP A 5 -10.80 -2.95 16.77
N ARG A 6 -11.68 -3.35 17.68
CA ARG A 6 -11.36 -4.26 18.77
C ARG A 6 -12.21 -5.52 18.62
N ALA A 7 -11.58 -6.66 18.39
CA ALA A 7 -12.20 -7.95 18.48
C ALA A 7 -11.72 -8.67 19.74
N SER A 8 -12.58 -9.54 20.27
CA SER A 8 -12.24 -10.47 21.35
C SER A 8 -12.53 -11.88 20.85
N PRO A 9 -11.70 -12.43 19.93
CA PRO A 9 -11.90 -13.77 19.42
C PRO A 9 -11.80 -14.77 20.57
N ALA A 10 -12.59 -15.84 20.51
CA ALA A 10 -12.53 -16.92 21.50
C ALA A 10 -11.17 -17.64 21.49
N LYS A 11 -10.51 -17.65 20.33
CA LYS A 11 -9.20 -18.29 20.14
C LYS A 11 -8.29 -17.40 19.27
N ILE A 12 -7.02 -17.34 19.63
CA ILE A 12 -5.93 -16.84 18.78
C ILE A 12 -4.95 -18.01 18.61
N LEU A 13 -4.77 -18.47 17.38
CA LEU A 13 -3.92 -19.61 17.04
C LEU A 13 -2.70 -19.11 16.27
N LEU A 14 -1.51 -19.54 16.68
CA LEU A 14 -0.23 -19.15 16.10
C LEU A 14 0.46 -20.38 15.47
N PRO A 15 0.05 -20.80 14.26
CA PRO A 15 0.73 -21.89 13.57
C PRO A 15 2.14 -21.47 13.14
N GLY A 16 3.13 -22.32 13.38
CA GLY A 16 4.52 -22.11 12.96
C GLY A 16 4.81 -22.60 11.55
N ASN A 17 3.89 -23.37 10.95
CA ASN A 17 4.06 -23.95 9.61
C ASN A 17 2.69 -24.24 8.94
N THR A 18 2.73 -24.56 7.63
CA THR A 18 1.52 -24.81 6.84
C THR A 18 0.68 -25.97 7.32
N PRO A 19 1.22 -27.17 7.70
CA PRO A 19 0.44 -28.25 8.26
C PRO A 19 -0.34 -27.85 9.52
N GLU A 20 0.27 -27.15 10.45
CA GLU A 20 -0.40 -26.63 11.65
C GLU A 20 -1.50 -25.65 11.30
N ALA A 21 -1.26 -24.73 10.33
CA ALA A 21 -2.27 -23.80 9.87
C ALA A 21 -3.47 -24.50 9.23
N VAL A 22 -3.23 -25.56 8.43
CA VAL A 22 -4.30 -26.42 7.87
C VAL A 22 -5.15 -27.02 8.98
N GLN A 23 -4.52 -27.58 10.03
CA GLN A 23 -5.22 -28.16 11.17
C GLN A 23 -6.06 -27.11 11.90
N CYS A 24 -5.50 -25.95 12.20
CA CYS A 24 -6.22 -24.85 12.85
C CYS A 24 -7.49 -24.42 12.07
N ILE A 25 -7.35 -24.29 10.75
CA ILE A 25 -8.47 -23.91 9.88
C ILE A 25 -9.50 -25.02 9.83
N GLN A 26 -9.06 -26.29 9.68
CA GLN A 26 -9.96 -27.44 9.62
C GLN A 26 -10.81 -27.59 10.88
N GLU A 27 -10.21 -27.44 12.05
CA GLU A 27 -10.92 -27.48 13.33
C GLU A 27 -11.95 -26.35 13.46
N ALA A 28 -11.58 -25.12 13.06
CA ALA A 28 -12.50 -24.00 13.11
C ALA A 28 -13.67 -24.16 12.13
N VAL A 29 -13.41 -24.67 10.92
CA VAL A 29 -14.46 -24.95 9.91
C VAL A 29 -15.43 -26.04 10.42
N GLN A 30 -14.92 -27.13 10.98
CA GLN A 30 -15.75 -28.20 11.55
C GLN A 30 -16.63 -27.72 12.70
N GLN A 31 -16.18 -26.72 13.46
CA GLN A 31 -16.93 -26.10 14.56
C GLN A 31 -17.86 -24.97 14.08
N GLY A 32 -17.91 -24.70 12.78
CA GLY A 32 -18.70 -23.58 12.21
C GLY A 32 -18.24 -22.19 12.66
N GLN A 33 -17.01 -22.07 13.14
CA GLN A 33 -16.48 -20.82 13.70
C GLN A 33 -16.04 -19.84 12.61
N ARG A 34 -16.29 -18.55 12.82
CA ARG A 34 -15.83 -17.51 11.92
C ARG A 34 -14.34 -17.24 12.08
N ILE A 35 -13.62 -17.43 10.97
CA ILE A 35 -12.16 -17.28 10.91
C ILE A 35 -11.78 -15.89 10.39
N SER A 36 -10.67 -15.35 10.89
CA SER A 36 -9.92 -14.26 10.28
C SER A 36 -8.42 -14.55 10.34
N VAL A 37 -7.63 -13.81 9.55
CA VAL A 37 -6.16 -13.97 9.50
C VAL A 37 -5.45 -12.67 9.81
N ARG A 38 -4.35 -12.76 10.55
CA ARG A 38 -3.43 -11.67 10.85
C ARG A 38 -2.00 -12.09 10.48
N ALA A 39 -1.28 -11.18 9.79
CA ALA A 39 0.17 -11.23 9.64
C ALA A 39 0.80 -10.12 10.52
N GLY A 40 1.20 -8.97 9.95
CA GLY A 40 1.77 -7.85 10.71
C GLY A 40 0.77 -6.99 11.51
N GLY A 41 -0.53 -7.24 11.42
CA GLY A 41 -1.56 -6.51 12.20
C GLY A 41 -1.79 -5.07 11.78
N ASN A 42 -1.42 -4.67 10.56
CA ASN A 42 -1.50 -3.29 10.07
C ASN A 42 -2.73 -3.00 9.20
N CYS A 43 -3.79 -3.80 9.30
CA CYS A 43 -5.03 -3.53 8.59
C CYS A 43 -5.68 -2.26 9.12
N TYR A 44 -6.12 -1.38 8.21
CA TYR A 44 -6.71 -0.09 8.56
C TYR A 44 -8.20 -0.18 8.89
N GLN A 45 -8.87 -1.27 8.47
CA GLN A 45 -10.28 -1.54 8.74
C GLN A 45 -10.45 -2.79 9.62
N ASP A 46 -11.71 -3.16 9.88
CA ASP A 46 -12.11 -4.29 10.72
C ASP A 46 -11.84 -5.68 10.13
N PHE A 47 -11.21 -5.78 8.96
CA PHE A 47 -11.06 -7.04 8.23
C PHE A 47 -10.47 -8.17 9.07
N THR A 48 -9.47 -7.83 9.90
CA THR A 48 -8.81 -8.77 10.82
C THR A 48 -9.49 -8.82 12.19
N CYS A 49 -10.06 -7.71 12.65
CA CYS A 49 -10.56 -7.54 14.03
C CYS A 49 -12.05 -7.19 14.08
N HIS A 50 -12.87 -7.84 13.26
CA HIS A 50 -14.33 -7.70 13.32
C HIS A 50 -14.89 -8.41 14.57
N ALA A 51 -15.90 -7.80 15.20
CA ALA A 51 -16.53 -8.33 16.43
C ALA A 51 -17.11 -9.77 16.29
N GLY A 52 -17.47 -10.17 15.08
CA GLY A 52 -17.96 -11.52 14.81
C GLY A 52 -16.88 -12.58 14.57
N VAL A 53 -15.57 -12.23 14.66
CA VAL A 53 -14.47 -13.22 14.51
C VAL A 53 -14.34 -14.03 15.78
N GLU A 54 -14.41 -15.37 15.65
CA GLU A 54 -14.29 -16.30 16.76
C GLU A 54 -12.89 -16.92 16.85
N VAL A 55 -12.25 -17.14 15.69
CA VAL A 55 -10.88 -17.69 15.61
C VAL A 55 -10.02 -16.75 14.77
N LEU A 56 -8.97 -16.24 15.37
CA LEU A 56 -7.92 -15.47 14.69
C LEU A 56 -6.73 -16.38 14.44
N ILE A 57 -6.40 -16.60 13.17
CA ILE A 57 -5.17 -17.29 12.76
C ILE A 57 -4.09 -16.23 12.60
N ASP A 58 -3.08 -16.27 13.45
CA ASP A 58 -1.95 -15.37 13.43
C ASP A 58 -0.74 -16.07 12.81
N VAL A 59 -0.38 -15.66 11.60
CA VAL A 59 0.74 -16.26 10.85
C VAL A 59 2.08 -15.57 11.10
N SER A 60 2.20 -14.75 12.14
CA SER A 60 3.42 -13.99 12.43
C SER A 60 4.66 -14.87 12.65
N ASP A 61 4.48 -16.09 13.14
CA ASP A 61 5.57 -17.05 13.37
C ASP A 61 6.02 -17.76 12.07
N MET A 62 5.28 -17.62 10.97
CA MET A 62 5.64 -18.13 9.65
C MET A 62 6.48 -17.08 8.89
N ASP A 63 7.68 -16.76 9.40
CA ASP A 63 8.50 -15.62 8.95
C ASP A 63 9.83 -16.01 8.29
N ASP A 64 10.02 -17.28 7.95
CA ASP A 64 11.20 -17.81 7.30
C ASP A 64 11.45 -17.17 5.92
N ILE A 65 12.74 -16.91 5.62
CA ILE A 65 13.18 -16.37 4.32
C ILE A 65 14.38 -17.19 3.84
N ALA A 66 14.21 -17.90 2.73
CA ALA A 66 15.23 -18.78 2.16
C ALA A 66 15.16 -18.83 0.63
N PHE A 67 16.26 -19.19 -0.02
CA PHE A 67 16.24 -19.57 -1.43
C PHE A 67 15.70 -21.01 -1.55
N ASP A 68 14.73 -21.18 -2.42
CA ASP A 68 14.13 -22.47 -2.75
C ASP A 68 14.67 -22.93 -4.11
N PRO A 69 15.55 -23.95 -4.15
CA PRO A 69 16.17 -24.40 -5.39
C PRO A 69 15.19 -25.09 -6.35
N ASP A 70 14.13 -25.73 -5.83
CA ASP A 70 13.13 -26.40 -6.66
C ASP A 70 12.23 -25.38 -7.38
N MET A 71 11.92 -24.29 -6.70
CA MET A 71 11.17 -23.16 -7.27
C MET A 71 12.07 -22.16 -7.99
N GLN A 72 13.39 -22.26 -7.84
CA GLN A 72 14.37 -21.27 -8.32
C GLN A 72 13.96 -19.82 -7.95
N ALA A 73 13.48 -19.65 -6.73
CA ALA A 73 12.88 -18.42 -6.24
C ALA A 73 13.21 -18.20 -4.75
N ILE A 74 13.09 -16.98 -4.27
CA ILE A 74 13.23 -16.69 -2.85
C ILE A 74 11.86 -16.85 -2.19
N ALA A 75 11.78 -17.82 -1.26
CA ALA A 75 10.63 -18.07 -0.42
C ALA A 75 10.61 -17.09 0.76
N VAL A 76 9.43 -16.50 1.05
CA VAL A 76 9.19 -15.58 2.16
C VAL A 76 7.90 -16.00 2.83
N GLY A 77 7.95 -16.31 4.12
CA GLY A 77 6.78 -16.61 4.93
C GLY A 77 5.84 -15.41 5.05
N ALA A 78 4.54 -15.65 5.09
CA ALA A 78 3.52 -14.59 5.11
C ALA A 78 3.55 -13.73 6.38
N GLY A 79 4.10 -14.25 7.48
CA GLY A 79 4.32 -13.54 8.74
C GLY A 79 5.53 -12.61 8.75
N ALA A 80 6.47 -12.77 7.80
CA ALA A 80 7.64 -11.92 7.72
C ALA A 80 7.24 -10.43 7.59
N THR A 81 7.99 -9.55 8.26
CA THR A 81 7.82 -8.10 8.11
C THR A 81 8.64 -7.56 6.95
N LEU A 82 8.25 -6.40 6.41
CA LEU A 82 9.02 -5.70 5.37
C LEU A 82 10.46 -5.44 5.80
N SER A 83 10.68 -4.99 7.04
CA SER A 83 12.03 -4.74 7.57
C SER A 83 12.91 -5.98 7.56
N ARG A 84 12.38 -7.11 8.06
CA ARG A 84 13.08 -8.40 8.06
C ARG A 84 13.36 -8.86 6.63
N THR A 85 12.37 -8.74 5.75
CA THR A 85 12.50 -9.12 4.34
C THR A 85 13.62 -8.33 3.65
N TYR A 86 13.62 -7.01 3.74
CA TYR A 86 14.67 -6.18 3.14
C TYR A 86 16.05 -6.50 3.71
N GLU A 87 16.15 -6.69 5.01
CA GLU A 87 17.43 -7.00 5.65
C GLU A 87 18.01 -8.33 5.17
N VAL A 88 17.19 -9.39 5.14
CA VAL A 88 17.61 -10.73 4.71
C VAL A 88 17.95 -10.73 3.22
N LEU A 89 17.10 -10.19 2.35
CA LEU A 89 17.32 -10.10 0.91
C LEU A 89 18.61 -9.35 0.58
N TYR A 90 18.80 -8.18 1.20
CA TYR A 90 19.98 -7.35 0.97
C TYR A 90 21.26 -8.01 1.45
N ARG A 91 21.26 -8.52 2.71
CA ARG A 91 22.48 -9.04 3.33
C ARG A 91 22.92 -10.38 2.77
N ARG A 92 21.97 -11.26 2.41
CA ARG A 92 22.30 -12.59 1.89
C ARG A 92 22.61 -12.58 0.40
N TRP A 93 21.87 -11.80 -0.39
CA TRP A 93 21.90 -11.91 -1.85
C TRP A 93 22.04 -10.58 -2.59
N ASN A 94 22.13 -9.46 -1.87
CA ASN A 94 22.18 -8.12 -2.46
C ASN A 94 21.03 -7.82 -3.43
N VAL A 95 19.83 -8.28 -3.10
CA VAL A 95 18.59 -8.05 -3.87
C VAL A 95 17.51 -7.43 -2.99
N THR A 96 16.43 -6.97 -3.59
CA THR A 96 15.29 -6.36 -2.88
C THR A 96 13.96 -6.58 -3.61
N LEU A 97 12.88 -6.18 -2.95
CA LEU A 97 11.53 -6.02 -3.50
C LEU A 97 11.11 -4.55 -3.41
N PRO A 98 10.36 -4.03 -4.39
CA PRO A 98 9.90 -2.63 -4.39
C PRO A 98 8.66 -2.41 -3.50
N GLY A 99 8.75 -2.79 -2.22
CA GLY A 99 7.67 -2.63 -1.24
C GLY A 99 7.76 -1.35 -0.42
N GLY A 100 6.80 -1.15 0.50
CA GLY A 100 6.69 0.02 1.35
C GLY A 100 7.82 0.17 2.37
N PRO A 101 8.07 1.39 2.89
CA PRO A 101 9.13 1.63 3.86
C PRO A 101 8.76 1.22 5.29
N ALA A 102 7.51 0.97 5.58
CA ALA A 102 7.02 0.75 6.94
C ALA A 102 7.51 -0.57 7.55
N SER A 103 8.38 -0.49 8.53
CA SER A 103 9.15 -1.61 9.09
C SER A 103 8.31 -2.77 9.61
N GLY A 104 7.20 -2.50 10.30
CA GLY A 104 6.35 -3.50 10.96
C GLY A 104 5.23 -4.08 10.09
N VAL A 105 5.12 -3.65 8.81
CA VAL A 105 4.08 -4.18 7.92
C VAL A 105 4.40 -5.61 7.53
N GLY A 106 3.45 -6.53 7.71
CA GLY A 106 3.58 -7.94 7.34
C GLY A 106 3.44 -8.17 5.83
N MET A 107 4.23 -9.11 5.31
CA MET A 107 4.23 -9.47 3.90
C MET A 107 2.86 -9.97 3.44
N GLY A 108 2.13 -10.75 4.26
CA GLY A 108 0.83 -11.33 3.91
C GLY A 108 -0.18 -10.31 3.40
N GLY A 109 -0.41 -9.24 4.18
CA GLY A 109 -1.33 -8.17 3.75
C GLY A 109 -0.75 -7.29 2.65
N HIS A 110 0.54 -6.95 2.75
CA HIS A 110 1.21 -6.05 1.82
C HIS A 110 1.20 -6.58 0.38
N ILE A 111 1.58 -7.84 0.19
CA ILE A 111 1.67 -8.46 -1.13
C ILE A 111 0.29 -8.63 -1.75
N CYS A 112 -0.67 -9.19 -1.00
CA CYS A 112 -1.99 -9.49 -1.56
C CYS A 112 -2.72 -8.26 -2.12
N GLY A 113 -2.37 -7.05 -1.68
CA GLY A 113 -2.91 -5.80 -2.26
C GLY A 113 -2.00 -5.13 -3.29
N GLY A 114 -0.89 -5.77 -3.72
CA GLY A 114 0.00 -5.26 -4.76
C GLY A 114 1.41 -4.93 -4.27
N GLY A 115 1.57 -4.29 -3.12
CA GLY A 115 2.86 -3.88 -2.58
C GLY A 115 3.50 -2.73 -3.35
N PHE A 116 3.65 -1.57 -2.69
CA PHE A 116 4.13 -0.33 -3.29
C PHE A 116 5.11 0.39 -2.36
N GLY A 117 6.15 1.01 -2.92
CA GLY A 117 7.13 1.80 -2.18
C GLY A 117 8.00 2.72 -3.03
N LEU A 118 9.07 3.24 -2.43
CA LEU A 118 9.97 4.24 -3.03
C LEU A 118 10.70 3.74 -4.28
N LEU A 119 10.87 2.43 -4.45
CA LEU A 119 11.52 1.84 -5.61
C LEU A 119 10.54 1.42 -6.72
N SER A 120 9.22 1.59 -6.51
CA SER A 120 8.21 1.06 -7.43
C SER A 120 8.24 1.71 -8.81
N ARG A 121 8.57 3.01 -8.92
CA ARG A 121 8.73 3.67 -10.21
C ARG A 121 9.87 3.07 -11.04
N ARG A 122 10.88 2.53 -10.38
CA ARG A 122 12.06 1.91 -11.01
C ARG A 122 11.85 0.44 -11.32
N TYR A 123 11.20 -0.32 -10.41
CA TYR A 123 11.17 -1.78 -10.47
C TYR A 123 9.76 -2.38 -10.54
N GLY A 124 8.67 -1.59 -10.56
CA GLY A 124 7.30 -2.07 -10.53
C GLY A 124 6.77 -2.27 -9.10
N LEU A 125 5.68 -2.98 -8.97
CA LEU A 125 5.08 -3.36 -7.69
C LEU A 125 5.73 -4.63 -7.14
N THR A 126 5.54 -4.91 -5.85
CA THR A 126 6.06 -6.15 -5.24
C THR A 126 5.49 -7.39 -5.92
N VAL A 127 4.20 -7.37 -6.29
CA VAL A 127 3.53 -8.49 -6.99
C VAL A 127 4.03 -8.72 -8.41
N ASP A 128 4.69 -7.74 -9.03
CA ASP A 128 5.27 -7.92 -10.37
C ASP A 128 6.44 -8.92 -10.33
N HIS A 129 7.01 -9.16 -9.14
CA HIS A 129 8.04 -10.15 -8.86
C HIS A 129 7.50 -11.42 -8.18
N LEU A 130 6.19 -11.52 -7.95
CA LEU A 130 5.57 -12.70 -7.34
C LEU A 130 5.54 -13.85 -8.35
N HIS A 131 6.22 -14.95 -8.01
CA HIS A 131 6.33 -16.17 -8.82
C HIS A 131 5.30 -17.21 -8.46
N ALA A 132 5.11 -17.45 -7.15
CA ALA A 132 4.14 -18.41 -6.65
C ALA A 132 3.67 -18.04 -5.23
N ILE A 133 2.57 -18.66 -4.82
CA ILE A 133 2.07 -18.62 -3.44
C ILE A 133 1.76 -20.03 -2.95
N GLU A 134 1.89 -20.27 -1.64
CA GLU A 134 1.26 -21.35 -0.93
C GLU A 134 0.09 -20.79 -0.13
N ILE A 135 -1.09 -21.38 -0.31
CA ILE A 135 -2.33 -20.87 0.27
C ILE A 135 -3.19 -22.03 0.78
N ILE A 136 -3.83 -21.84 1.92
CA ILE A 136 -4.82 -22.77 2.45
C ILE A 136 -6.21 -22.30 2.05
N THR A 137 -6.94 -23.11 1.30
CA THR A 137 -8.33 -22.92 0.90
C THR A 137 -9.23 -23.94 1.57
N VAL A 138 -10.55 -23.77 1.49
CA VAL A 138 -11.55 -24.73 1.98
C VAL A 138 -12.48 -25.09 0.83
N ASP A 139 -12.53 -26.36 0.49
CA ASP A 139 -13.38 -26.87 -0.60
C ASP A 139 -14.87 -26.95 -0.24
N GLU A 140 -15.70 -27.34 -1.19
CA GLU A 140 -17.14 -27.46 -1.02
C GLU A 140 -17.55 -28.49 0.04
N SER A 141 -16.68 -29.48 0.35
CA SER A 141 -16.90 -30.46 1.42
C SER A 141 -16.53 -29.97 2.82
N GLY A 142 -15.96 -28.73 2.92
CA GLY A 142 -15.43 -28.17 4.16
C GLY A 142 -14.04 -28.69 4.52
N LYS A 143 -13.29 -29.25 3.56
CA LYS A 143 -11.92 -29.73 3.78
C LYS A 143 -10.92 -28.60 3.51
N ALA A 144 -10.06 -28.35 4.50
CA ALA A 144 -8.94 -27.41 4.37
C ALA A 144 -7.76 -28.08 3.64
N LEU A 145 -7.21 -27.41 2.61
CA LEU A 145 -6.15 -27.91 1.75
C LEU A 145 -5.11 -26.82 1.49
N ALA A 146 -3.82 -27.16 1.62
CA ALA A 146 -2.73 -26.29 1.17
C ALA A 146 -2.49 -26.52 -0.34
N ILE A 147 -2.42 -25.42 -1.08
CA ILE A 147 -2.31 -25.42 -2.54
C ILE A 147 -1.16 -24.49 -2.95
N ILE A 148 -0.35 -24.92 -3.92
CA ILE A 148 0.62 -24.04 -4.60
C ILE A 148 -0.02 -23.52 -5.89
N ALA A 149 -0.08 -22.19 -6.00
CA ALA A 149 -0.53 -21.49 -7.20
C ALA A 149 0.64 -20.68 -7.80
N ARG A 150 0.80 -20.74 -9.12
CA ARG A 150 1.97 -20.16 -9.82
C ARG A 150 1.56 -19.10 -10.84
N ARG A 151 2.49 -18.18 -11.13
CA ARG A 151 2.36 -17.19 -12.20
C ARG A 151 2.22 -17.81 -13.59
N ASP A 152 2.78 -18.99 -13.79
CA ASP A 152 2.71 -19.71 -15.05
C ASP A 152 1.25 -19.93 -15.48
N PRO A 153 0.82 -19.44 -16.68
CA PRO A 153 -0.54 -19.62 -17.18
C PRO A 153 -0.95 -21.09 -17.37
N ASP A 154 0.02 -22.00 -17.57
CA ASP A 154 -0.22 -23.44 -17.69
C ASP A 154 -0.45 -24.12 -16.33
N CYS A 155 -0.23 -23.41 -15.23
CA CYS A 155 -0.54 -23.90 -13.90
C CYS A 155 -2.07 -24.00 -13.70
N PRO A 156 -2.61 -25.16 -13.31
CA PRO A 156 -4.06 -25.29 -13.06
C PRO A 156 -4.62 -24.31 -12.02
N ASN A 157 -3.76 -23.82 -11.14
CA ASN A 157 -4.13 -22.91 -10.04
C ASN A 157 -3.73 -21.45 -10.36
N HIS A 158 -3.41 -21.11 -11.62
CA HIS A 158 -2.96 -19.78 -12.03
C HIS A 158 -3.94 -18.67 -11.59
N ASP A 159 -5.23 -18.89 -11.73
CA ASP A 159 -6.24 -17.88 -11.34
C ASP A 159 -6.21 -17.57 -9.84
N LEU A 160 -5.92 -18.56 -8.99
CA LEU A 160 -5.76 -18.34 -7.55
C LEU A 160 -4.51 -17.49 -7.24
N TRP A 161 -3.39 -17.73 -7.95
CA TRP A 161 -2.21 -16.86 -7.88
C TRP A 161 -2.55 -15.44 -8.34
N TRP A 162 -3.24 -15.30 -9.49
CA TRP A 162 -3.61 -14.00 -10.03
C TRP A 162 -4.47 -13.19 -9.04
N ALA A 163 -5.44 -13.82 -8.38
CA ALA A 163 -6.29 -13.16 -7.40
C ALA A 163 -5.51 -12.63 -6.19
N HIS A 164 -4.41 -13.29 -5.79
CA HIS A 164 -3.55 -12.86 -4.69
C HIS A 164 -2.44 -11.90 -5.14
N ALA A 165 -2.27 -11.70 -6.43
CA ALA A 165 -1.37 -10.69 -6.99
C ALA A 165 -2.07 -9.32 -7.10
N GLY A 166 -2.69 -8.83 -6.02
CA GLY A 166 -3.31 -7.50 -5.96
C GLY A 166 -4.81 -7.46 -5.65
N GLY A 167 -5.48 -8.60 -5.57
CA GLY A 167 -6.92 -8.66 -5.30
C GLY A 167 -7.31 -8.52 -3.83
N GLY A 168 -6.33 -8.36 -2.91
CA GLY A 168 -6.54 -8.25 -1.48
C GLY A 168 -6.36 -9.58 -0.73
N GLY A 169 -6.00 -9.48 0.55
CA GLY A 169 -5.74 -10.64 1.40
C GLY A 169 -6.93 -11.08 2.25
N GLY A 170 -6.88 -12.34 2.74
CA GLY A 170 -7.83 -12.86 3.72
C GLY A 170 -9.26 -13.07 3.20
N GLN A 171 -9.45 -13.27 1.89
CA GLN A 171 -10.77 -13.36 1.27
C GLN A 171 -10.98 -14.56 0.34
N LEU A 172 -9.93 -15.34 0.08
CA LEU A 172 -10.00 -16.57 -0.74
C LEU A 172 -9.32 -17.74 -0.05
N GLY A 173 -8.62 -17.47 1.03
CA GLY A 173 -7.82 -18.42 1.79
C GLY A 173 -6.80 -17.67 2.66
N ILE A 174 -5.91 -18.45 3.29
CA ILE A 174 -4.82 -17.96 4.12
C ILE A 174 -3.50 -18.29 3.44
N VAL A 175 -2.80 -17.26 2.93
CA VAL A 175 -1.46 -17.43 2.35
C VAL A 175 -0.47 -17.69 3.48
N THR A 176 0.35 -18.73 3.33
CA THR A 176 1.39 -19.12 4.27
C THR A 176 2.78 -18.78 3.77
N LYS A 177 2.98 -18.74 2.43
CA LYS A 177 4.28 -18.48 1.82
C LYS A 177 4.14 -17.84 0.45
N PHE A 178 5.08 -16.96 0.12
CA PHE A 178 5.27 -16.35 -1.18
C PHE A 178 6.62 -16.75 -1.76
N TRP A 179 6.69 -16.99 -3.06
CA TRP A 179 7.96 -17.13 -3.79
C TRP A 179 8.14 -15.96 -4.75
N PHE A 180 9.32 -15.34 -4.71
CA PHE A 180 9.65 -14.18 -5.52
C PHE A 180 10.74 -14.49 -6.53
N ARG A 181 10.46 -14.15 -7.78
CA ARG A 181 11.34 -14.18 -8.93
C ARG A 181 10.84 -13.19 -9.97
N SER A 182 11.70 -12.29 -10.42
CA SER A 182 11.33 -11.35 -11.48
C SER A 182 11.09 -12.09 -12.80
N PRO A 183 10.08 -11.68 -13.60
CA PRO A 183 9.92 -12.23 -14.96
C PRO A 183 11.16 -12.02 -15.84
N GLN A 184 11.92 -10.95 -15.59
CA GLN A 184 13.14 -10.58 -16.31
C GLN A 184 14.41 -11.04 -15.55
N ALA A 185 14.32 -12.09 -14.74
CA ALA A 185 15.47 -12.65 -14.04
C ALA A 185 16.61 -13.01 -15.01
N LEU A 186 17.85 -12.60 -14.68
CA LEU A 186 19.01 -12.77 -15.53
C LEU A 186 19.63 -14.19 -15.46
N GLY A 187 19.17 -14.99 -14.48
CA GLY A 187 19.65 -16.35 -14.24
C GLY A 187 18.88 -17.02 -13.11
N ASN A 188 19.41 -18.11 -12.56
CA ASN A 188 18.75 -18.90 -11.51
C ASN A 188 19.40 -18.75 -10.12
N GLU A 189 20.54 -18.07 -10.05
CA GLU A 189 21.19 -17.79 -8.77
C GLU A 189 20.41 -16.71 -7.99
N PRO A 190 20.33 -16.79 -6.66
CA PRO A 190 19.55 -15.84 -5.85
C PRO A 190 19.87 -14.37 -6.11
N VAL A 191 21.12 -14.04 -6.46
CA VAL A 191 21.58 -12.67 -6.77
C VAL A 191 21.07 -12.15 -8.13
N GLN A 192 20.51 -13.01 -8.97
CA GLN A 192 20.09 -12.72 -10.35
C GLN A 192 18.57 -12.69 -10.55
N ILE A 193 17.81 -13.14 -9.53
CA ILE A 193 16.38 -13.38 -9.71
C ILE A 193 15.48 -12.21 -9.26
N LEU A 194 16.00 -11.27 -8.49
CA LEU A 194 15.29 -10.07 -8.04
C LEU A 194 16.10 -8.79 -8.32
N PRO A 195 15.48 -7.60 -8.28
CA PRO A 195 16.18 -6.35 -8.49
C PRO A 195 17.31 -6.14 -7.48
N THR A 196 18.44 -5.64 -7.95
CA THR A 196 19.50 -5.12 -7.08
C THR A 196 19.11 -3.76 -6.54
N PRO A 197 19.05 -3.54 -5.23
CA PRO A 197 18.78 -2.23 -4.67
C PRO A 197 19.92 -1.25 -4.94
N PRO A 198 19.68 0.07 -4.89
CA PRO A 198 20.76 1.05 -4.84
C PRO A 198 21.74 0.74 -3.70
N SER A 199 23.04 0.83 -3.93
CA SER A 199 24.01 0.72 -2.82
C SER A 199 23.85 1.88 -1.85
N GLU A 200 23.64 3.09 -2.39
CA GLU A 200 23.43 4.32 -1.67
C GLU A 200 22.32 5.16 -2.32
N VAL A 201 21.66 5.98 -1.51
CA VAL A 201 20.63 6.93 -1.95
C VAL A 201 20.93 8.32 -1.41
N TYR A 202 20.53 9.33 -2.15
CA TYR A 202 20.36 10.67 -1.60
C TYR A 202 18.97 10.78 -0.96
N LEU A 203 18.92 11.17 0.32
CA LEU A 203 17.71 11.46 1.04
C LEU A 203 17.68 12.93 1.44
N CYS A 204 16.55 13.60 1.21
CA CYS A 204 16.35 15.02 1.49
C CYS A 204 14.93 15.27 1.98
N VAL A 205 14.77 16.20 2.94
CA VAL A 205 13.46 16.66 3.40
C VAL A 205 13.43 18.19 3.30
N LYS A 206 12.51 18.71 2.51
CA LYS A 206 12.20 20.13 2.43
C LYS A 206 10.86 20.39 3.08
N VAL A 207 10.72 21.53 3.74
CA VAL A 207 9.46 21.95 4.37
C VAL A 207 9.09 23.36 3.97
N ILE A 208 7.79 23.64 3.98
CA ILE A 208 7.24 24.98 3.89
C ILE A 208 6.37 25.18 5.13
N PRO A 209 6.71 26.13 6.02
CA PRO A 209 5.84 26.48 7.15
C PRO A 209 4.48 26.99 6.66
N TRP A 210 3.40 26.56 7.31
CA TRP A 210 2.05 27.02 6.95
C TRP A 210 1.89 28.53 7.01
N GLU A 211 2.59 29.21 7.91
CA GLU A 211 2.59 30.68 8.02
C GLU A 211 3.13 31.39 6.78
N LYS A 212 3.89 30.67 5.93
CA LYS A 212 4.48 31.18 4.67
C LYS A 212 3.79 30.62 3.44
N LEU A 213 2.83 29.70 3.60
CA LEU A 213 2.18 29.00 2.50
C LEU A 213 0.76 29.51 2.28
N GLY A 214 0.61 30.54 1.46
CA GLY A 214 -0.69 31.04 1.03
C GLY A 214 -1.43 30.06 0.10
N LYS A 215 -2.73 30.31 -0.13
CA LYS A 215 -3.57 29.49 -1.01
C LYS A 215 -2.97 29.30 -2.40
N ASP A 216 -2.54 30.38 -3.03
CA ASP A 216 -2.03 30.35 -4.42
C ASP A 216 -0.73 29.55 -4.52
N ASP A 217 0.15 29.67 -3.53
CA ASP A 217 1.41 28.92 -3.48
C ASP A 217 1.17 27.44 -3.18
N PHE A 218 0.17 27.10 -2.33
CA PHE A 218 -0.22 25.72 -2.12
C PHE A 218 -0.75 25.07 -3.41
N ILE A 219 -1.63 25.76 -4.14
CA ILE A 219 -2.15 25.29 -5.43
C ILE A 219 -0.99 25.12 -6.42
N ARG A 220 -0.07 26.08 -6.48
CA ARG A 220 1.12 26.03 -7.33
C ARG A 220 2.00 24.83 -6.98
N LEU A 221 2.27 24.58 -5.70
CA LEU A 221 3.03 23.42 -5.21
C LEU A 221 2.42 22.10 -5.70
N MET A 222 1.14 21.93 -5.50
CA MET A 222 0.45 20.71 -5.95
C MET A 222 0.50 20.52 -7.46
N ARG A 223 0.30 21.60 -8.22
CA ARG A 223 0.32 21.57 -9.67
C ARG A 223 1.73 21.35 -10.23
N ASN A 224 2.77 21.95 -9.62
CA ASN A 224 4.16 21.71 -9.98
C ASN A 224 4.52 20.24 -9.74
N TYR A 225 4.12 19.69 -8.58
CA TYR A 225 4.33 18.28 -8.25
C TYR A 225 3.67 17.35 -9.27
N GLY A 226 2.38 17.52 -9.54
CA GLY A 226 1.66 16.71 -10.51
C GLY A 226 2.24 16.83 -11.93
N ARG A 227 2.57 18.05 -12.39
CA ARG A 227 3.21 18.29 -13.69
C ARG A 227 4.53 17.55 -13.83
N TRP A 228 5.33 17.53 -12.77
CA TRP A 228 6.61 16.82 -12.81
C TRP A 228 6.39 15.31 -13.07
N TYR A 229 5.45 14.68 -12.37
CA TYR A 229 5.17 13.25 -12.56
C TYR A 229 4.46 12.94 -13.90
N GLU A 230 3.65 13.85 -14.45
CA GLU A 230 3.13 13.74 -15.82
C GLU A 230 4.26 13.73 -16.85
N THR A 231 5.23 14.62 -16.70
CA THR A 231 6.34 14.79 -17.66
C THR A 231 7.37 13.66 -17.54
N HIS A 232 7.59 13.12 -16.32
CA HIS A 232 8.66 12.16 -16.04
C HIS A 232 8.11 10.75 -15.72
N GLN A 233 7.07 10.31 -16.41
CA GLN A 233 6.44 9.01 -16.16
C GLN A 233 7.14 7.82 -16.82
N HIS A 234 8.15 8.03 -17.66
CA HIS A 234 8.82 6.97 -18.40
C HIS A 234 9.81 6.18 -17.50
N ALA A 235 9.64 4.85 -17.45
CA ALA A 235 10.46 3.95 -16.63
C ALA A 235 11.93 3.90 -17.03
N ASP A 236 12.24 4.14 -18.32
CA ASP A 236 13.60 4.01 -18.88
C ASP A 236 14.44 5.28 -18.65
N ARG A 237 13.86 6.31 -18.08
CA ARG A 237 14.56 7.54 -17.76
C ARG A 237 15.15 7.50 -16.35
N PRO A 238 16.31 8.16 -16.13
CA PRO A 238 16.95 8.19 -14.81
C PRO A 238 16.05 8.76 -13.71
N GLU A 239 15.08 9.63 -14.05
CA GLU A 239 14.10 10.21 -13.13
C GLU A 239 13.15 9.15 -12.53
N SER A 240 13.03 7.96 -13.12
CA SER A 240 12.29 6.84 -12.54
C SER A 240 12.90 6.35 -11.21
N SER A 241 14.18 6.64 -10.97
CA SER A 241 14.90 6.32 -9.75
C SER A 241 14.71 7.35 -8.62
N LEU A 242 13.91 8.41 -8.89
CA LEU A 242 13.55 9.43 -7.91
C LEU A 242 12.12 9.18 -7.41
N ALA A 243 11.94 9.23 -6.10
CA ALA A 243 10.64 9.22 -5.45
C ALA A 243 10.55 10.37 -4.44
N GLY A 244 9.51 11.20 -4.56
CA GLY A 244 9.23 12.30 -3.65
C GLY A 244 7.84 12.15 -3.04
N TYR A 245 7.74 12.05 -1.72
CA TYR A 245 6.48 12.01 -0.99
C TYR A 245 6.11 13.42 -0.54
N LEU A 246 5.06 13.99 -1.12
CA LEU A 246 4.53 15.29 -0.71
C LEU A 246 3.53 15.06 0.43
N VAL A 247 3.88 15.49 1.64
CA VAL A 247 3.08 15.30 2.87
C VAL A 247 2.52 16.64 3.29
N MET A 248 1.23 16.79 3.14
CA MET A 248 0.49 17.99 3.51
C MET A 248 -0.21 17.75 4.84
N TYR A 249 0.46 18.07 5.94
CA TYR A 249 -0.14 17.99 7.27
C TYR A 249 -1.20 19.07 7.44
N GLN A 250 -2.19 18.78 8.29
CA GLN A 250 -3.12 19.82 8.76
C GLN A 250 -2.33 20.93 9.48
N GLN A 251 -2.79 22.17 9.37
CA GLN A 251 -2.02 23.36 9.82
C GLN A 251 -1.51 23.29 11.26
N ALA A 252 -2.20 22.55 12.14
CA ALA A 252 -1.76 22.36 13.52
C ALA A 252 -0.37 21.70 13.66
N GLN A 253 0.12 20.99 12.61
CA GLN A 253 1.48 20.46 12.57
C GLN A 253 2.52 21.52 12.23
N GLY A 254 2.13 22.60 11.57
CA GLY A 254 2.96 23.75 11.30
C GLY A 254 3.63 23.78 9.93
N PHE A 255 3.59 22.70 9.13
CA PHE A 255 4.29 22.65 7.85
C PHE A 255 3.72 21.66 6.83
N VAL A 256 4.07 21.86 5.57
CA VAL A 256 4.01 20.90 4.46
C VAL A 256 5.43 20.39 4.18
N ALA A 257 5.60 19.10 3.91
CA ALA A 257 6.91 18.48 3.70
C ALA A 257 7.02 17.77 2.35
N LEU A 258 8.20 17.81 1.74
CA LEU A 258 8.60 16.97 0.61
C LEU A 258 9.78 16.10 1.04
N LEU A 259 9.52 14.81 1.22
CA LEU A 259 10.55 13.80 1.43
C LEU A 259 10.98 13.25 0.07
N THR A 260 12.25 13.33 -0.27
CA THR A 260 12.77 12.88 -1.57
C THR A 260 13.87 11.85 -1.39
N GLN A 261 13.77 10.75 -2.14
CA GLN A 261 14.82 9.75 -2.27
C GLN A 261 15.24 9.64 -3.75
N MET A 262 16.55 9.60 -4.01
CA MET A 262 17.13 9.39 -5.34
C MET A 262 18.25 8.37 -5.27
N ASP A 263 18.28 7.41 -6.20
CA ASP A 263 19.38 6.46 -6.34
C ASP A 263 20.68 7.21 -6.65
N ALA A 264 21.68 7.06 -5.79
CA ALA A 264 22.95 7.77 -5.90
C ALA A 264 23.90 7.17 -6.96
N SER A 265 23.60 6.00 -7.50
CA SER A 265 24.38 5.34 -8.57
C SER A 265 24.01 5.85 -9.97
N VAL A 266 22.88 6.54 -10.09
CA VAL A 266 22.43 7.14 -11.37
C VAL A 266 23.36 8.28 -11.78
N SER A 267 23.77 8.26 -13.05
CA SER A 267 24.54 9.36 -13.61
C SER A 267 23.82 10.70 -13.43
N ASN A 268 24.52 11.71 -12.93
CA ASN A 268 23.96 13.02 -12.65
C ASN A 268 22.83 13.05 -11.59
N ALA A 269 22.78 12.08 -10.66
CA ALA A 269 21.74 11.98 -9.61
C ALA A 269 21.52 13.30 -8.86
N THR A 270 22.59 13.99 -8.48
CA THR A 270 22.49 15.29 -7.76
C THR A 270 21.93 16.40 -8.64
N ALA A 271 22.24 16.42 -9.93
CA ALA A 271 21.67 17.39 -10.87
C ALA A 271 20.17 17.15 -11.09
N ILE A 272 19.76 15.88 -11.27
CA ILE A 272 18.35 15.48 -11.38
C ILE A 272 17.59 15.87 -10.12
N LEU A 273 18.11 15.53 -8.94
CA LEU A 273 17.51 15.87 -7.65
C LEU A 273 17.40 17.41 -7.46
N GLY A 274 18.44 18.14 -7.84
CA GLY A 274 18.43 19.61 -7.80
C GLY A 274 17.40 20.21 -8.75
N GLN A 275 17.27 19.67 -9.97
CA GLN A 275 16.25 20.13 -10.93
C GLN A 275 14.84 19.79 -10.42
N TYR A 276 14.62 18.58 -9.90
CA TYR A 276 13.35 18.19 -9.27
C TYR A 276 12.90 19.20 -8.20
N HIS A 277 13.79 19.56 -7.28
CA HIS A 277 13.46 20.55 -6.24
C HIS A 277 13.17 21.92 -6.82
N ARG A 278 13.92 22.38 -7.83
CA ARG A 278 13.62 23.67 -8.51
C ARG A 278 12.25 23.65 -9.17
N ASP A 279 11.91 22.59 -9.88
CA ASP A 279 10.63 22.46 -10.59
C ASP A 279 9.44 22.38 -9.61
N ILE A 280 9.59 21.63 -8.49
CA ILE A 280 8.52 21.52 -7.50
C ILE A 280 8.28 22.83 -6.77
N PHE A 281 9.35 23.55 -6.43
CA PHE A 281 9.26 24.81 -5.65
C PHE A 281 9.32 26.08 -6.51
N GLU A 282 9.14 25.95 -7.83
CA GLU A 282 9.10 27.10 -8.73
C GLU A 282 8.01 28.08 -8.32
N GLY A 283 8.41 29.35 -8.06
CA GLY A 283 7.51 30.44 -7.68
C GLY A 283 6.92 30.31 -6.27
N ILE A 284 7.56 29.53 -5.38
CA ILE A 284 7.14 29.33 -3.99
C ILE A 284 8.24 29.84 -3.06
N ASP A 285 7.88 30.76 -2.19
CA ASP A 285 8.78 31.32 -1.18
C ASP A 285 8.74 30.54 0.14
N GLY A 286 9.72 30.75 1.00
CA GLY A 286 9.75 30.20 2.35
C GLY A 286 10.11 28.72 2.46
N VAL A 287 10.61 28.09 1.39
CA VAL A 287 11.13 26.72 1.43
C VAL A 287 12.34 26.66 2.35
N ALA A 288 12.29 25.79 3.35
CA ALA A 288 13.34 25.62 4.34
C ALA A 288 13.67 24.13 4.55
N GLY A 289 14.74 23.86 5.25
CA GLY A 289 15.02 22.55 5.79
C GLY A 289 14.21 22.26 7.05
N PHE A 290 13.95 20.98 7.33
CA PHE A 290 13.22 20.58 8.52
C PHE A 290 14.14 20.59 9.76
N GLN A 291 13.92 21.51 10.71
CA GLN A 291 14.78 21.68 11.89
C GLN A 291 14.88 20.41 12.78
N GLY A 292 13.85 19.56 12.79
CA GLY A 292 13.85 18.27 13.51
C GLY A 292 14.77 17.20 12.89
N LEU A 293 15.16 17.40 11.61
CA LEU A 293 16.09 16.59 10.84
C LEU A 293 17.12 17.51 10.17
N SER A 294 17.73 18.41 10.92
CA SER A 294 18.62 19.48 10.45
C SER A 294 19.76 19.00 9.52
N HIS A 295 20.06 17.70 9.55
CA HIS A 295 21.05 17.09 8.67
C HIS A 295 20.50 16.63 7.31
N MET A 296 19.20 16.80 7.03
CA MET A 296 18.53 16.38 5.77
C MET A 296 18.00 17.55 4.94
N GLU A 297 18.30 18.78 5.31
CA GLU A 297 17.98 19.99 4.53
C GLU A 297 18.68 19.99 3.17
N THR A 298 19.90 19.49 3.16
CA THR A 298 20.66 19.18 1.94
C THR A 298 20.59 17.69 1.65
N PRO A 299 20.68 17.26 0.37
CA PRO A 299 20.68 15.86 0.03
C PRO A 299 21.79 15.10 0.76
N ARG A 300 21.42 14.18 1.65
CA ARG A 300 22.37 13.34 2.38
C ARG A 300 22.51 11.99 1.71
N LYS A 301 23.73 11.62 1.39
CA LYS A 301 24.06 10.31 0.84
C LYS A 301 24.10 9.27 1.96
N LEU A 302 23.31 8.22 1.84
CA LEU A 302 23.16 7.15 2.85
C LEU A 302 23.16 5.78 2.18
N PRO A 303 23.69 4.72 2.82
CA PRO A 303 23.43 3.36 2.42
C PRO A 303 21.93 3.09 2.33
N TRP A 304 21.48 2.42 1.25
CA TRP A 304 20.05 2.19 0.99
C TRP A 304 19.33 1.53 2.18
N LEU A 305 19.88 0.45 2.74
CA LEU A 305 19.23 -0.23 3.88
C LEU A 305 19.09 0.67 5.10
N LYS A 306 20.04 1.61 5.30
CA LYS A 306 19.95 2.61 6.38
C LYS A 306 18.83 3.62 6.13
N SER A 307 18.62 4.04 4.88
CA SER A 307 17.51 4.93 4.52
C SER A 307 16.16 4.27 4.74
N VAL A 308 16.00 2.99 4.35
CA VAL A 308 14.78 2.21 4.59
C VAL A 308 14.45 2.13 6.07
N ARG A 309 15.44 1.79 6.91
CA ARG A 309 15.24 1.73 8.37
C ARG A 309 14.85 3.09 8.95
N LEU A 310 15.52 4.16 8.53
CA LEU A 310 15.23 5.51 9.00
C LEU A 310 13.78 5.93 8.67
N LEU A 311 13.31 5.65 7.45
CA LEU A 311 11.95 5.97 7.02
C LEU A 311 10.91 5.08 7.70
N GLY A 312 11.22 3.80 7.89
CA GLY A 312 10.32 2.84 8.50
C GLY A 312 10.06 3.05 9.99
N THR A 313 11.01 3.63 10.71
CA THR A 313 10.90 3.89 12.16
C THR A 313 10.31 5.25 12.50
N ASN A 314 10.31 6.20 11.56
CA ASN A 314 9.83 7.57 11.80
C ASN A 314 8.38 7.80 11.32
N SER A 315 7.63 6.75 11.03
CA SER A 315 6.19 6.87 10.69
C SER A 315 5.34 6.73 11.95
N PRO A 316 4.70 7.81 12.46
CA PRO A 316 3.87 7.73 13.67
C PRO A 316 2.74 6.69 13.57
N SER A 317 2.13 6.58 12.40
CA SER A 317 1.03 5.64 12.13
C SER A 317 1.40 4.17 12.29
N LEU A 318 2.69 3.85 12.28
CA LEU A 318 3.21 2.48 12.27
C LEU A 318 4.07 2.19 13.51
N ALA A 319 4.47 3.23 14.21
CA ALA A 319 5.31 3.13 15.40
C ALA A 319 4.47 3.11 16.69
N ASP A 320 3.26 3.66 16.70
CA ASP A 320 2.39 3.70 17.87
C ASP A 320 1.19 2.76 17.73
N PRO A 321 1.19 1.60 18.40
CA PRO A 321 0.09 0.63 18.34
C PRO A 321 -1.17 1.10 19.06
N MET A 322 -1.12 2.19 19.81
CA MET A 322 -2.25 2.72 20.59
C MET A 322 -3.13 3.66 19.78
N LEU A 323 -2.71 4.05 18.59
CA LEU A 323 -3.47 5.01 17.79
C LEU A 323 -4.70 4.38 17.14
N ARG A 324 -5.74 5.19 17.12
CA ARG A 324 -6.95 5.05 16.29
C ARG A 324 -6.71 5.77 14.97
N GLY A 325 -7.31 5.31 13.88
CA GLY A 325 -7.05 5.92 12.58
C GLY A 325 -8.19 5.78 11.59
N ALA A 326 -8.31 6.74 10.70
CA ALA A 326 -9.13 6.69 9.51
C ALA A 326 -8.27 6.98 8.27
N TYR A 327 -8.58 6.26 7.19
CA TYR A 327 -7.78 6.28 5.98
C TYR A 327 -8.69 6.26 4.77
N LYS A 328 -8.28 6.99 3.71
CA LYS A 328 -8.91 6.96 2.39
C LYS A 328 -7.84 7.06 1.33
N SER A 329 -8.14 6.67 0.10
CA SER A 329 -7.16 6.71 -0.98
C SER A 329 -7.76 7.11 -2.32
N ALA A 330 -6.88 7.56 -3.21
CA ALA A 330 -7.20 7.76 -4.61
C ALA A 330 -5.97 7.47 -5.47
N TYR A 331 -6.20 7.05 -6.72
CA TYR A 331 -5.21 7.12 -7.77
C TYR A 331 -5.49 8.29 -8.71
N MET A 332 -4.43 8.88 -9.27
CA MET A 332 -4.53 9.97 -10.23
C MET A 332 -3.80 9.60 -11.52
N ARG A 333 -4.47 9.78 -12.65
CA ARG A 333 -3.90 9.60 -14.00
C ARG A 333 -3.23 10.87 -14.52
N GLN A 334 -3.72 12.00 -14.07
CA GLN A 334 -3.26 13.34 -14.47
C GLN A 334 -3.00 14.21 -13.24
N ASN A 335 -2.47 15.40 -13.49
CA ASN A 335 -2.26 16.44 -12.51
C ASN A 335 -3.56 16.87 -11.81
N PHE A 336 -3.43 17.46 -10.65
CA PHE A 336 -4.56 17.96 -9.87
C PHE A 336 -5.31 19.08 -10.63
N PRO A 337 -6.64 18.99 -10.76
CA PRO A 337 -7.46 20.16 -11.06
C PRO A 337 -7.27 21.25 -10.00
N VAL A 338 -7.37 22.51 -10.40
CA VAL A 338 -7.21 23.65 -9.48
C VAL A 338 -8.21 23.55 -8.32
N GLU A 339 -9.45 23.18 -8.61
CA GLU A 339 -10.51 23.08 -7.60
C GLU A 339 -10.25 21.99 -6.56
N GLN A 340 -9.61 20.87 -6.94
CA GLN A 340 -9.22 19.86 -5.96
C GLN A 340 -8.10 20.37 -5.05
N ALA A 341 -7.10 21.08 -5.60
CA ALA A 341 -6.03 21.67 -4.82
C ALA A 341 -6.57 22.77 -3.88
N GLU A 342 -7.51 23.60 -4.34
CA GLU A 342 -8.19 24.60 -3.50
C GLU A 342 -8.97 23.95 -2.34
N THR A 343 -9.70 22.87 -2.62
CA THR A 343 -10.45 22.12 -1.62
C THR A 343 -9.51 21.52 -0.56
N LEU A 344 -8.40 20.94 -0.98
CA LEU A 344 -7.39 20.42 -0.05
C LEU A 344 -6.81 21.53 0.84
N TYR A 345 -6.47 22.69 0.26
CA TYR A 345 -6.01 23.85 1.03
C TYR A 345 -7.04 24.25 2.09
N GLN A 346 -8.30 24.45 1.68
CA GLN A 346 -9.36 24.87 2.59
C GLN A 346 -9.53 23.95 3.81
N HIS A 347 -9.50 22.63 3.60
CA HIS A 347 -9.67 21.66 4.69
C HIS A 347 -8.39 21.49 5.54
N LEU A 348 -7.20 21.61 4.95
CA LEU A 348 -5.95 21.48 5.67
C LEU A 348 -5.58 22.72 6.49
N SER A 349 -6.06 23.90 6.07
CA SER A 349 -5.83 25.19 6.75
C SER A 349 -7.04 25.70 7.56
N ALA A 350 -8.09 24.87 7.72
CA ALA A 350 -9.29 25.28 8.44
C ALA A 350 -9.08 25.35 9.95
N ASP A 351 -9.49 26.45 10.59
CA ASP A 351 -9.38 26.65 12.05
C ASP A 351 -10.35 25.77 12.85
N GLY A 352 -11.43 25.27 12.23
CA GLY A 352 -12.44 24.43 12.89
C GLY A 352 -12.01 23.01 13.25
N PHE A 353 -10.86 22.57 12.76
CA PHE A 353 -10.27 21.27 13.05
C PHE A 353 -8.79 21.41 13.37
N SER A 354 -8.33 20.74 14.41
CA SER A 354 -6.93 20.76 14.81
C SER A 354 -6.48 19.35 15.19
N ASN A 355 -5.58 18.77 14.37
CA ASN A 355 -4.95 17.50 14.62
C ASN A 355 -3.59 17.44 13.90
N LYS A 356 -2.49 17.38 14.65
CA LYS A 356 -1.11 17.31 14.12
C LYS A 356 -0.83 16.03 13.31
N ASN A 357 -1.62 14.98 13.53
CA ASN A 357 -1.47 13.68 12.87
C ASN A 357 -2.49 13.47 11.73
N ALA A 358 -3.19 14.53 11.34
CA ALA A 358 -4.05 14.53 10.17
C ALA A 358 -3.26 15.05 8.96
N MET A 359 -3.36 14.36 7.81
CA MET A 359 -2.60 14.72 6.61
C MET A 359 -3.22 14.19 5.32
N VAL A 360 -2.81 14.77 4.23
CA VAL A 360 -2.93 14.20 2.88
C VAL A 360 -1.53 14.00 2.32
N MET A 361 -1.23 12.80 1.87
CA MET A 361 0.07 12.46 1.29
C MET A 361 -0.10 12.09 -0.19
N VAL A 362 0.68 12.74 -1.06
CA VAL A 362 0.76 12.38 -2.47
C VAL A 362 2.04 11.57 -2.69
N LEU A 363 1.86 10.38 -3.23
CA LEU A 363 2.91 9.40 -3.46
C LEU A 363 3.12 9.25 -4.96
N PRO A 364 4.37 9.26 -5.46
CA PRO A 364 4.64 9.04 -6.88
C PRO A 364 4.28 7.61 -7.29
N TYR A 365 3.67 7.47 -8.45
CA TYR A 365 3.32 6.17 -9.04
C TYR A 365 3.79 6.14 -10.50
N GLY A 366 3.36 5.15 -11.29
CA GLY A 366 3.78 5.06 -12.69
C GLY A 366 5.19 4.52 -12.89
N GLY A 367 5.86 4.94 -13.94
CA GLY A 367 7.16 4.38 -14.32
C GLY A 367 7.05 2.89 -14.68
N ALA A 368 7.87 2.04 -14.05
CA ALA A 368 7.85 0.59 -14.29
C ALA A 368 6.51 -0.07 -13.91
N VAL A 369 5.73 0.52 -13.00
CA VAL A 369 4.40 0.03 -12.65
C VAL A 369 3.48 0.00 -13.86
N ASN A 370 3.54 1.04 -14.71
CA ASN A 370 2.70 1.20 -15.89
C ASN A 370 3.20 0.42 -17.12
N LYS A 371 4.35 -0.28 -17.01
CA LYS A 371 4.83 -1.20 -18.05
C LYS A 371 4.18 -2.58 -18.01
N VAL A 372 3.63 -2.95 -16.86
CA VAL A 372 2.93 -4.22 -16.68
C VAL A 372 1.51 -4.07 -17.19
N ASN A 373 1.05 -5.02 -18.01
CA ASN A 373 -0.33 -5.01 -18.49
C ASN A 373 -1.30 -5.13 -17.32
N ALA A 374 -2.42 -4.37 -17.38
CA ALA A 374 -3.39 -4.35 -16.31
C ALA A 374 -3.94 -5.75 -15.95
N ASP A 375 -4.08 -6.65 -16.93
CA ASP A 375 -4.63 -7.99 -16.75
C ASP A 375 -3.62 -9.04 -16.27
N GLU A 376 -2.30 -8.72 -16.24
CA GLU A 376 -1.27 -9.67 -15.78
C GLU A 376 -1.37 -9.97 -14.28
N THR A 377 -1.89 -9.03 -13.50
CA THR A 377 -2.12 -9.17 -12.05
C THR A 377 -3.48 -8.61 -11.69
N ALA A 378 -3.97 -8.84 -10.48
CA ALA A 378 -5.23 -8.25 -10.02
C ALA A 378 -5.14 -6.75 -9.70
N VAL A 379 -3.95 -6.13 -9.78
CA VAL A 379 -3.81 -4.67 -9.69
C VAL A 379 -4.22 -4.03 -11.01
N SER A 380 -5.37 -3.38 -11.03
CA SER A 380 -5.95 -2.76 -12.23
C SER A 380 -5.46 -1.32 -12.52
N HIS A 381 -4.69 -0.73 -11.60
CA HIS A 381 -4.22 0.67 -11.67
C HIS A 381 -2.82 0.72 -12.31
N ARG A 382 -2.77 0.61 -13.66
CA ARG A 382 -1.51 0.53 -14.44
C ARG A 382 -1.30 1.71 -15.38
N ASP A 383 -2.08 2.79 -15.21
CA ASP A 383 -2.01 4.02 -16.00
C ASP A 383 -2.03 5.28 -15.12
N SER A 384 -1.94 5.12 -13.82
CA SER A 384 -1.87 6.22 -12.85
C SER A 384 -0.43 6.72 -12.67
N ILE A 385 -0.27 8.00 -12.34
CA ILE A 385 1.02 8.67 -12.10
C ILE A 385 1.24 9.03 -10.64
N MET A 386 0.16 9.12 -9.87
CA MET A 386 0.20 9.43 -8.43
C MET A 386 -0.81 8.58 -7.68
N LYS A 387 -0.53 8.37 -6.40
CA LYS A 387 -1.43 7.77 -5.42
C LYS A 387 -1.56 8.70 -4.22
N ILE A 388 -2.77 8.88 -3.72
CA ILE A 388 -3.07 9.76 -2.60
C ILE A 388 -3.50 8.92 -1.40
N LEU A 389 -2.95 9.24 -0.24
CA LEU A 389 -3.38 8.76 1.07
C LEU A 389 -3.93 9.94 1.87
N TYR A 390 -5.18 9.85 2.28
CA TYR A 390 -5.77 10.68 3.33
C TYR A 390 -5.66 9.92 4.65
N GLN A 391 -5.21 10.57 5.70
CA GLN A 391 -5.02 9.96 7.01
C GLN A 391 -5.38 10.92 8.12
N SER A 392 -6.07 10.42 9.13
CA SER A 392 -6.19 11.08 10.43
C SER A 392 -5.92 10.06 11.52
N LEU A 393 -5.05 10.39 12.50
CA LEU A 393 -4.70 9.54 13.62
C LEU A 393 -4.95 10.27 14.93
N TRP A 394 -5.47 9.57 15.92
CA TRP A 394 -5.77 10.12 17.24
C TRP A 394 -5.69 9.04 18.32
N ALA A 395 -5.60 9.43 19.59
CA ALA A 395 -5.47 8.49 20.70
C ALA A 395 -6.83 8.15 21.34
N ASP A 396 -7.66 9.16 21.61
CA ASP A 396 -8.84 9.02 22.44
C ASP A 396 -10.10 8.69 21.62
N GLU A 397 -10.91 7.77 22.12
CA GLU A 397 -12.16 7.35 21.49
C GLU A 397 -13.18 8.50 21.34
N GLN A 398 -13.19 9.43 22.31
CA GLN A 398 -14.03 10.62 22.28
C GLN A 398 -13.78 11.54 21.06
N ASP A 399 -12.59 11.46 20.45
CA ASP A 399 -12.21 12.22 19.26
C ASP A 399 -12.60 11.51 17.95
N ASP A 400 -13.20 10.30 18.00
CA ASP A 400 -13.58 9.53 16.81
C ASP A 400 -14.45 10.38 15.87
N GLN A 401 -15.54 10.92 16.37
CA GLN A 401 -16.51 11.66 15.55
C GLN A 401 -15.88 12.89 14.87
N LYS A 402 -15.04 13.62 15.57
CA LYS A 402 -14.33 14.80 15.05
C LYS A 402 -13.40 14.42 13.90
N ASN A 403 -12.58 13.38 14.09
CA ASN A 403 -11.62 12.94 13.10
C ASN A 403 -12.27 12.26 11.89
N LEU A 404 -13.30 11.44 12.12
CA LEU A 404 -14.10 10.82 11.06
C LEU A 404 -14.84 11.87 10.21
N SER A 405 -15.42 12.88 10.85
CA SER A 405 -16.11 13.96 10.13
C SER A 405 -15.13 14.73 9.24
N TRP A 406 -13.94 15.07 9.76
CA TRP A 406 -12.94 15.80 8.99
C TRP A 406 -12.47 15.02 7.76
N ILE A 407 -12.08 13.75 7.93
CA ILE A 407 -11.54 12.95 6.80
C ILE A 407 -12.62 12.65 5.75
N ARG A 408 -13.88 12.48 6.17
CA ARG A 408 -15.03 12.34 5.27
C ARG A 408 -15.28 13.61 4.48
N GLN A 409 -15.27 14.76 5.14
CA GLN A 409 -15.51 16.07 4.50
C GLN A 409 -14.43 16.41 3.48
N ILE A 410 -13.15 16.32 3.84
CA ILE A 410 -12.05 16.63 2.91
C ILE A 410 -12.10 15.70 1.69
N TYR A 411 -12.34 14.41 1.89
CA TYR A 411 -12.41 13.44 0.80
C TYR A 411 -13.63 13.67 -0.10
N HIS A 412 -14.82 13.75 0.49
CA HIS A 412 -16.05 13.99 -0.25
C HIS A 412 -16.00 15.30 -1.04
N SER A 413 -15.52 16.39 -0.44
CA SER A 413 -15.41 17.70 -1.11
C SER A 413 -14.40 17.66 -2.25
N THR A 414 -13.26 16.95 -2.10
CA THR A 414 -12.25 16.80 -3.16
C THR A 414 -12.82 16.08 -4.39
N TYR A 415 -13.71 15.11 -4.19
CA TYR A 415 -14.34 14.33 -5.26
C TYR A 415 -15.82 14.63 -5.47
N ALA A 416 -16.29 15.83 -5.09
CA ALA A 416 -17.70 16.21 -5.17
C ALA A 416 -18.27 16.05 -6.60
N LYS A 417 -17.48 16.37 -7.64
CA LYS A 417 -17.89 16.23 -9.05
C LYS A 417 -18.14 14.78 -9.48
N THR A 418 -17.68 13.81 -8.70
CA THR A 418 -17.80 12.37 -9.00
C THR A 418 -18.55 11.61 -7.89
N GLY A 419 -19.42 12.30 -7.14
CA GLY A 419 -20.25 11.69 -6.11
C GLY A 419 -19.52 11.35 -4.81
N GLY A 420 -18.49 12.15 -4.47
CA GLY A 420 -17.74 12.07 -3.21
C GLY A 420 -16.63 11.03 -3.18
N VAL A 421 -16.35 10.34 -4.28
CA VAL A 421 -15.32 9.30 -4.40
C VAL A 421 -14.55 9.42 -5.73
N PRO A 422 -13.28 8.96 -5.85
CA PRO A 422 -12.47 9.09 -7.05
C PRO A 422 -12.84 8.04 -8.12
N VAL A 423 -14.00 8.23 -8.77
CA VAL A 423 -14.43 7.35 -9.87
C VAL A 423 -13.39 7.36 -11.00
N SER A 424 -13.14 6.17 -11.59
CA SER A 424 -12.22 6.03 -12.71
C SER A 424 -12.71 6.86 -13.91
N ASN A 425 -11.88 7.85 -14.30
CA ASN A 425 -12.10 8.78 -15.42
C ASN A 425 -10.74 9.24 -15.97
N GLU A 426 -10.68 10.34 -16.71
CA GLU A 426 -9.40 10.88 -17.23
C GLU A 426 -8.45 11.38 -16.14
N ILE A 427 -8.95 11.82 -14.99
CA ILE A 427 -8.17 12.45 -13.91
C ILE A 427 -7.89 11.47 -12.79
N THR A 428 -8.95 10.79 -12.30
CA THR A 428 -8.88 9.86 -11.15
C THR A 428 -9.05 8.42 -11.60
N ASP A 429 -8.59 7.46 -10.76
CA ASP A 429 -8.56 6.05 -11.14
C ASP A 429 -8.94 5.08 -10.01
N GLY A 430 -9.91 5.45 -9.17
CA GLY A 430 -10.35 4.59 -8.08
C GLY A 430 -9.43 4.62 -6.86
N CYS A 431 -9.46 3.55 -6.07
CA CYS A 431 -8.87 3.46 -4.74
C CYS A 431 -7.86 2.31 -4.62
N PHE A 432 -7.00 2.36 -3.59
CA PHE A 432 -6.02 1.33 -3.28
C PHE A 432 -6.52 0.38 -2.18
N ILE A 433 -6.60 -0.92 -2.47
CA ILE A 433 -7.16 -1.93 -1.55
C ILE A 433 -6.38 -2.06 -0.23
N ASN A 434 -5.07 -1.79 -0.20
CA ASN A 434 -4.30 -1.78 1.05
C ASN A 434 -4.49 -0.50 1.89
N TYR A 435 -5.23 0.48 1.38
CA TYR A 435 -5.78 1.60 2.16
C TYR A 435 -7.30 1.48 2.20
N PRO A 436 -7.84 0.39 2.80
CA PRO A 436 -9.25 0.09 2.76
C PRO A 436 -10.08 1.15 3.48
N ASP A 437 -11.27 1.42 2.94
CA ASP A 437 -12.20 2.41 3.43
C ASP A 437 -13.64 1.87 3.38
N SER A 438 -14.20 1.54 4.54
CA SER A 438 -15.56 1.00 4.63
C SER A 438 -16.64 2.03 4.28
N ASP A 439 -16.33 3.33 4.30
CA ASP A 439 -17.27 4.38 3.90
C ASP A 439 -17.70 4.27 2.42
N LEU A 440 -16.87 3.63 1.57
CA LEU A 440 -17.20 3.38 0.16
C LEU A 440 -18.43 2.47 -0.02
N ASN A 441 -18.83 1.74 1.04
CA ASN A 441 -20.05 0.91 1.05
C ASN A 441 -21.29 1.73 1.44
N ASN A 442 -21.11 2.94 2.00
CA ASN A 442 -22.23 3.76 2.48
C ASN A 442 -22.77 4.66 1.34
N PRO A 443 -24.05 4.48 0.92
CA PRO A 443 -24.64 5.27 -0.15
C PRO A 443 -24.78 6.77 0.17
N GLU A 444 -24.70 7.17 1.43
CA GLU A 444 -24.71 8.60 1.83
C GLU A 444 -23.33 9.25 1.59
N LEU A 445 -22.24 8.45 1.62
CA LEU A 445 -20.87 8.92 1.44
C LEU A 445 -20.30 8.63 0.04
N ASN A 446 -20.89 7.67 -0.65
CA ASN A 446 -20.59 7.32 -2.05
C ASN A 446 -21.87 7.43 -2.87
N THR A 447 -22.12 8.60 -3.43
CA THR A 447 -23.30 8.89 -4.26
C THR A 447 -23.03 8.73 -5.76
N SER A 448 -21.86 8.19 -6.13
CA SER A 448 -21.42 8.08 -7.53
C SER A 448 -22.17 7.03 -8.36
N GLY A 449 -22.85 6.08 -7.71
CA GLY A 449 -23.39 4.89 -8.36
C GLY A 449 -22.36 3.81 -8.68
N VAL A 450 -21.06 4.07 -8.44
CA VAL A 450 -19.96 3.10 -8.61
C VAL A 450 -19.73 2.36 -7.29
N THR A 451 -19.71 1.03 -7.33
CA THR A 451 -19.53 0.23 -6.12
C THR A 451 -18.10 0.32 -5.57
N TRP A 452 -17.92 0.06 -4.26
CA TRP A 452 -16.58 -0.07 -3.66
C TRP A 452 -15.68 -1.06 -4.40
N ALA A 453 -16.25 -2.16 -4.90
CA ALA A 453 -15.52 -3.17 -5.63
C ALA A 453 -14.99 -2.65 -6.99
N GLN A 454 -15.79 -1.86 -7.69
CA GLN A 454 -15.36 -1.21 -8.92
C GLN A 454 -14.31 -0.12 -8.67
N LEU A 455 -14.35 0.58 -7.52
CA LEU A 455 -13.33 1.56 -7.15
C LEU A 455 -11.97 0.90 -6.87
N TYR A 456 -11.93 -0.34 -6.32
CA TYR A 456 -10.69 -1.07 -6.07
C TYR A 456 -10.23 -1.92 -7.25
N PHE A 457 -11.16 -2.62 -7.93
CA PHE A 457 -10.80 -3.70 -8.86
C PHE A 457 -11.21 -3.44 -10.30
N LYS A 458 -11.97 -2.37 -10.57
CA LYS A 458 -12.46 -2.01 -11.91
C LYS A 458 -13.13 -3.20 -12.61
N HIS A 459 -12.71 -3.52 -13.83
CA HIS A 459 -13.19 -4.65 -14.63
C HIS A 459 -12.71 -6.03 -14.13
N HIS A 460 -11.78 -6.10 -13.19
CA HIS A 460 -11.30 -7.37 -12.63
C HIS A 460 -12.30 -8.02 -11.66
N TYR A 461 -13.24 -7.25 -11.11
CA TYR A 461 -14.12 -7.76 -10.06
C TYR A 461 -14.93 -9.02 -10.46
N PRO A 462 -15.52 -9.13 -11.66
CA PRO A 462 -16.20 -10.36 -12.10
C PRO A 462 -15.28 -11.59 -12.15
N ARG A 463 -14.02 -11.43 -12.56
CA ARG A 463 -13.02 -12.52 -12.51
C ARG A 463 -12.72 -12.93 -11.09
N LEU A 464 -12.54 -11.97 -10.17
CA LEU A 464 -12.36 -12.26 -8.74
C LEU A 464 -13.56 -13.03 -8.14
N GLN A 465 -14.80 -12.68 -8.53
CA GLN A 465 -16.01 -13.40 -8.08
C GLN A 465 -16.03 -14.85 -8.58
N LYS A 466 -15.66 -15.09 -9.84
CA LYS A 466 -15.55 -16.43 -10.39
C LYS A 466 -14.50 -17.26 -9.63
N ILE A 467 -13.33 -16.67 -9.34
CA ILE A 467 -12.27 -17.31 -8.56
C ILE A 467 -12.75 -17.60 -7.13
N LYS A 468 -13.48 -16.67 -6.51
CA LYS A 468 -14.08 -16.83 -5.18
C LYS A 468 -15.03 -18.04 -5.15
N SER A 469 -15.90 -18.18 -6.16
CA SER A 469 -16.85 -19.30 -6.22
C SER A 469 -16.16 -20.67 -6.40
N GLN A 470 -14.98 -20.70 -6.99
CA GLN A 470 -14.20 -21.92 -7.16
C GLN A 470 -13.38 -22.30 -5.91
N TRP A 471 -12.77 -21.31 -5.24
CA TRP A 471 -11.75 -21.56 -4.22
C TRP A 471 -12.23 -21.33 -2.77
N ASP A 472 -13.34 -20.65 -2.59
CA ASP A 472 -14.01 -20.47 -1.30
C ASP A 472 -15.53 -20.49 -1.47
N PRO A 473 -16.08 -21.60 -2.00
CA PRO A 473 -17.52 -21.73 -2.33
C PRO A 473 -18.42 -21.60 -1.09
N LEU A 474 -17.92 -21.94 0.08
CA LEU A 474 -18.62 -21.81 1.36
C LEU A 474 -18.51 -20.40 1.97
N ASN A 475 -17.77 -19.48 1.32
CA ASN A 475 -17.53 -18.12 1.80
C ASN A 475 -17.00 -18.07 3.25
N ILE A 476 -16.04 -18.97 3.56
CA ILE A 476 -15.38 -19.07 4.87
C ILE A 476 -14.55 -17.80 5.14
N PHE A 477 -13.75 -17.39 4.12
CA PHE A 477 -12.83 -16.26 4.24
C PHE A 477 -13.52 -14.98 3.80
N ARG A 478 -14.05 -14.20 4.77
CA ARG A 478 -14.85 -13.00 4.47
C ARG A 478 -14.62 -11.89 5.48
N HIS A 479 -14.71 -10.68 4.97
CA HIS A 479 -14.75 -9.41 5.72
C HIS A 479 -15.70 -8.42 5.00
N SER A 480 -15.87 -7.21 5.54
CA SER A 480 -16.86 -6.23 5.03
C SER A 480 -16.68 -5.85 3.56
N GLN A 481 -15.43 -5.85 3.04
CA GLN A 481 -15.09 -5.58 1.64
C GLN A 481 -14.38 -6.77 0.96
N SER A 482 -14.66 -8.00 1.38
CA SER A 482 -14.20 -9.18 0.64
C SER A 482 -15.01 -9.37 -0.65
N VAL A 483 -14.36 -9.99 -1.65
CA VAL A 483 -15.04 -10.39 -2.88
C VAL A 483 -16.25 -11.25 -2.54
N LYS A 484 -17.41 -10.90 -3.09
CA LYS A 484 -18.66 -11.63 -2.89
C LYS A 484 -18.79 -12.78 -3.88
N LEU A 485 -19.42 -13.85 -3.48
CA LEU A 485 -19.85 -14.88 -4.43
C LEU A 485 -20.72 -14.23 -5.54
N PRO A 486 -20.68 -14.76 -6.78
CA PRO A 486 -21.60 -14.31 -7.83
C PRO A 486 -23.06 -14.40 -7.36
N ALA A 487 -23.90 -13.49 -7.83
CA ALA A 487 -25.35 -13.64 -7.64
C ALA A 487 -25.81 -14.91 -8.38
N THR A 488 -26.57 -15.75 -7.70
CA THR A 488 -27.22 -16.94 -8.25
C THR A 488 -28.35 -16.53 -9.18
#